data_49ec62dfb465f7976e185a08b104108d
#
_entry.id   49ec62dfb465f7976e185a08b104108d
#
_cell.length_a   1.000
_cell.length_b   1.000
_cell.length_c   1.000
_cell.angle_alpha   90.00
_cell.angle_beta   90.00
_cell.angle_gamma   90.00
#
_symmetry.space_group_name_H-M   'P 1'
#
loop_
_entity.id
_entity.type
_entity.pdbx_description
1 polymer ?
#
loop_
_entity_poly.entity_id
_entity_poly.type
_entity_poly.pdbx_seq_one_letter_code
_entity_poly.pdbx_strand_id
1 'polypeptide(L)'
;MFGLTGISYKSAPLEIREKYSFTEEESLQFLRQLHIDPDLKGAVVLSTCNRIEVLFHYDVCCSDKAFDAILRNLEFFKKTDPAERSYFYQLEGEQATQHLFRVVSGLESLVLGEDQIVTQVKQGFKLSLDNDFSSSVLTRMFNKAFEAGKRVRTETAINQGSASISSAAVELLCQRIEGLENKSIMVVGTGVMGELALANLVKRNCNNIFITNRTHAKAIELAQKHNITAFAMDELEAFLPQSDVVLVATGAQSHIITPPMVQKAREKDTRHQLYMDLSVPRNISKEIIQFANVELYAVDDLQEIVKETQNKRKEAVAEAMEIIGFVMQEFNDWLCALELTPSIMKIQKNMEAVNLSELEGFIRINGITENELISRYAEHISRKYARLFIRNLKSVTLNGKNKEYMDVVNRLFELQENNEQ
;
A
#
# COMPACT_ATOMS: atom_id res chain seq x y z
N MET A 1 6.93 -1.88 21.66
CA MET A 1 7.27 -2.51 20.37
C MET A 1 6.17 -2.27 19.35
N PHE A 2 6.44 -2.34 18.07
CA PHE A 2 5.41 -2.34 17.02
C PHE A 2 5.62 -3.54 16.09
N GLY A 3 4.52 -4.02 15.54
CA GLY A 3 4.52 -5.21 14.68
C GLY A 3 3.35 -5.21 13.71
N LEU A 4 3.36 -6.19 12.83
CA LEU A 4 2.33 -6.48 11.85
C LEU A 4 2.07 -7.97 11.82
N THR A 5 0.81 -8.37 11.90
CA THR A 5 0.40 -9.75 11.61
C THR A 5 -0.69 -9.75 10.56
N GLY A 6 -0.71 -10.76 9.71
CA GLY A 6 -1.73 -10.82 8.67
C GLY A 6 -1.59 -11.98 7.71
N ILE A 7 -2.53 -12.05 6.80
CA ILE A 7 -2.58 -12.99 5.68
C ILE A 7 -2.65 -12.23 4.37
N SER A 8 -2.11 -12.80 3.31
CA SER A 8 -2.19 -12.24 1.97
C SER A 8 -2.42 -13.34 0.92
N TYR A 9 -2.64 -12.95 -0.32
CA TYR A 9 -2.76 -13.89 -1.44
C TYR A 9 -1.52 -14.81 -1.60
N LYS A 10 -0.38 -14.43 -1.00
CA LYS A 10 0.87 -15.23 -1.00
C LYS A 10 0.86 -16.31 0.09
N SER A 11 0.17 -16.09 1.20
CA SER A 11 0.21 -16.96 2.38
C SER A 11 -1.07 -17.76 2.60
N ALA A 12 -2.22 -17.30 2.07
CA ALA A 12 -3.51 -17.93 2.32
C ALA A 12 -4.40 -18.00 1.06
N PRO A 13 -5.13 -19.09 0.84
CA PRO A 13 -6.12 -19.21 -0.23
C PRO A 13 -7.29 -18.24 0.00
N LEU A 14 -8.12 -18.06 -1.05
CA LEU A 14 -9.21 -17.08 -1.04
C LEU A 14 -10.22 -17.36 0.09
N GLU A 15 -10.57 -18.63 0.28
CA GLU A 15 -11.55 -19.08 1.27
C GLU A 15 -11.15 -18.71 2.70
N ILE A 16 -9.84 -18.74 3.00
CA ILE A 16 -9.31 -18.30 4.30
C ILE A 16 -9.33 -16.79 4.40
N ARG A 17 -8.92 -16.08 3.34
CA ARG A 17 -8.93 -14.61 3.35
C ARG A 17 -10.33 -14.02 3.50
N GLU A 18 -11.35 -14.64 2.89
CA GLU A 18 -12.75 -14.22 3.03
C GLU A 18 -13.24 -14.32 4.48
N LYS A 19 -12.88 -15.37 5.23
CA LYS A 19 -13.24 -15.51 6.66
C LYS A 19 -12.72 -14.37 7.52
N TYR A 20 -11.52 -13.88 7.20
CA TYR A 20 -10.84 -12.81 7.97
C TYR A 20 -11.08 -11.41 7.40
N SER A 21 -11.82 -11.27 6.29
CA SER A 21 -12.13 -9.97 5.71
C SER A 21 -12.94 -9.10 6.66
N PHE A 22 -12.71 -7.79 6.63
CA PHE A 22 -13.42 -6.82 7.46
C PHE A 22 -14.20 -5.83 6.60
N THR A 23 -15.42 -5.56 6.98
CA THR A 23 -16.11 -4.32 6.61
C THR A 23 -15.54 -3.15 7.43
N GLU A 24 -15.88 -1.92 7.07
CA GLU A 24 -15.46 -0.73 7.83
C GLU A 24 -16.02 -0.77 9.27
N GLU A 25 -17.29 -1.18 9.42
CA GLU A 25 -17.93 -1.31 10.73
C GLU A 25 -17.29 -2.40 11.59
N GLU A 26 -17.01 -3.58 11.02
CA GLU A 26 -16.28 -4.66 11.71
C GLU A 26 -14.87 -4.23 12.10
N SER A 27 -14.16 -3.48 11.24
CA SER A 27 -12.84 -2.94 11.56
C SER A 27 -12.88 -2.04 12.80
N LEU A 28 -13.90 -1.17 12.87
CA LEU A 28 -14.10 -0.29 14.00
C LEU A 28 -14.44 -1.06 15.29
N GLN A 29 -15.31 -2.07 15.19
CA GLN A 29 -15.67 -2.92 16.34
C GLN A 29 -14.45 -3.71 16.84
N PHE A 30 -13.65 -4.26 15.94
CA PHE A 30 -12.43 -4.98 16.29
C PHE A 30 -11.38 -4.08 16.94
N LEU A 31 -11.16 -2.88 16.42
CA LEU A 31 -10.26 -1.89 17.02
C LEU A 31 -10.71 -1.50 18.44
N ARG A 32 -12.02 -1.33 18.68
CA ARG A 32 -12.56 -1.09 20.03
C ARG A 32 -12.30 -2.27 20.97
N GLN A 33 -12.46 -3.50 20.49
CA GLN A 33 -12.16 -4.70 21.27
C GLN A 33 -10.67 -4.77 21.64
N LEU A 34 -9.78 -4.51 20.70
CA LEU A 34 -8.33 -4.49 20.96
C LEU A 34 -7.93 -3.42 21.98
N HIS A 35 -8.60 -2.27 21.96
CA HIS A 35 -8.29 -1.12 22.84
C HIS A 35 -8.69 -1.32 24.32
N ILE A 36 -9.33 -2.46 24.65
CA ILE A 36 -9.59 -2.86 26.04
C ILE A 36 -8.26 -3.25 26.73
N ASP A 37 -7.27 -3.71 25.96
CA ASP A 37 -5.95 -4.03 26.47
C ASP A 37 -5.14 -2.74 26.71
N PRO A 38 -4.75 -2.45 27.98
CA PRO A 38 -4.04 -1.21 28.32
C PRO A 38 -2.61 -1.14 27.74
N ASP A 39 -2.03 -2.29 27.41
CA ASP A 39 -0.70 -2.38 26.82
C ASP A 39 -0.71 -2.04 25.32
N LEU A 40 -1.86 -2.09 24.66
CA LEU A 40 -2.02 -1.66 23.27
C LEU A 40 -2.06 -0.13 23.18
N LYS A 41 -1.06 0.46 22.56
CA LYS A 41 -0.96 1.92 22.33
C LYS A 41 -1.58 2.36 21.01
N GLY A 42 -1.89 1.43 20.12
CA GLY A 42 -2.61 1.69 18.88
C GLY A 42 -2.61 0.50 17.93
N ALA A 43 -3.59 0.47 17.04
CA ALA A 43 -3.71 -0.52 15.99
C ALA A 43 -4.37 0.06 14.72
N VAL A 44 -4.03 -0.51 13.57
CA VAL A 44 -4.64 -0.19 12.26
C VAL A 44 -4.96 -1.51 11.57
N VAL A 45 -6.20 -1.65 11.09
CA VAL A 45 -6.65 -2.80 10.29
C VAL A 45 -6.63 -2.43 8.82
N LEU A 46 -5.93 -3.23 8.02
CA LEU A 46 -5.95 -3.18 6.56
C LEU A 46 -6.70 -4.39 6.05
N SER A 47 -7.83 -4.19 5.39
CA SER A 47 -8.62 -5.27 4.78
C SER A 47 -8.91 -4.94 3.33
N THR A 48 -8.40 -5.80 2.43
CA THR A 48 -8.58 -5.70 0.98
C THR A 48 -8.91 -7.08 0.41
N CYS A 49 -9.23 -7.19 -0.87
CA CYS A 49 -9.42 -8.50 -1.52
C CYS A 49 -8.16 -9.40 -1.46
N ASN A 50 -6.96 -8.80 -1.34
CA ASN A 50 -5.69 -9.52 -1.45
C ASN A 50 -4.94 -9.67 -0.14
N ARG A 51 -5.29 -8.92 0.92
CA ARG A 51 -4.63 -8.99 2.24
C ARG A 51 -5.53 -8.54 3.37
N ILE A 52 -5.34 -9.15 4.51
CA ILE A 52 -5.87 -8.71 5.79
C ILE A 52 -4.68 -8.61 6.74
N GLU A 53 -4.40 -7.41 7.22
CA GLU A 53 -3.25 -7.13 8.08
C GLU A 53 -3.66 -6.25 9.26
N VAL A 54 -3.09 -6.52 10.43
CA VAL A 54 -3.23 -5.70 11.64
C VAL A 54 -1.84 -5.19 12.00
N LEU A 55 -1.65 -3.88 11.88
CA LEU A 55 -0.47 -3.19 12.39
C LEU A 55 -0.78 -2.71 13.79
N PHE A 56 0.15 -2.86 14.71
CA PHE A 56 -0.08 -2.52 16.11
C PHE A 56 1.17 -1.96 16.79
N HIS A 57 0.93 -1.16 17.84
CA HIS A 57 1.96 -0.67 18.76
C HIS A 57 1.61 -1.10 20.18
N TYR A 58 2.46 -1.93 20.79
CA TYR A 58 2.33 -2.49 22.13
C TYR A 58 3.43 -2.00 23.05
N ASP A 59 3.08 -1.76 24.31
CA ASP A 59 4.03 -1.39 25.36
C ASP A 59 4.42 -2.62 26.20
N VAL A 60 5.08 -3.59 25.54
CA VAL A 60 5.54 -4.84 26.17
C VAL A 60 6.97 -5.16 25.76
N CYS A 61 7.68 -5.88 26.63
CA CYS A 61 9.06 -6.31 26.38
C CYS A 61 9.16 -7.57 25.49
N CYS A 62 8.05 -8.31 25.29
CA CYS A 62 8.04 -9.59 24.59
C CYS A 62 7.10 -9.55 23.39
N SER A 63 7.67 -9.68 22.20
CA SER A 63 6.94 -9.65 20.92
C SER A 63 5.92 -10.77 20.81
N ASP A 64 6.25 -11.98 21.25
CA ASP A 64 5.36 -13.15 21.16
C ASP A 64 4.03 -12.92 21.88
N LYS A 65 4.07 -12.24 23.06
CA LYS A 65 2.84 -11.90 23.79
C LYS A 65 1.95 -10.94 23.01
N ALA A 66 2.54 -9.94 22.36
CA ALA A 66 1.79 -8.98 21.57
C ALA A 66 1.13 -9.65 20.34
N PHE A 67 1.87 -10.47 19.58
CA PHE A 67 1.33 -11.21 18.45
C PHE A 67 0.23 -12.18 18.86
N ASP A 68 0.45 -12.94 19.96
CA ASP A 68 -0.55 -13.87 20.46
C ASP A 68 -1.82 -13.16 20.92
N ALA A 69 -1.70 -12.00 21.58
CA ALA A 69 -2.85 -11.20 21.98
C ALA A 69 -3.68 -10.73 20.75
N ILE A 70 -3.03 -10.22 19.70
CA ILE A 70 -3.72 -9.80 18.47
C ILE A 70 -4.40 -10.99 17.79
N LEU A 71 -3.71 -12.14 17.66
CA LEU A 71 -4.25 -13.32 16.99
C LEU A 71 -5.44 -13.92 17.76
N ARG A 72 -5.36 -14.02 19.09
CA ARG A 72 -6.49 -14.49 19.91
C ARG A 72 -7.72 -13.58 19.78
N ASN A 73 -7.50 -12.26 19.81
CA ASN A 73 -8.60 -11.31 19.59
C ASN A 73 -9.21 -11.46 18.21
N LEU A 74 -8.40 -11.68 17.17
CA LEU A 74 -8.84 -11.88 15.79
C LEU A 74 -9.65 -13.18 15.65
N GLU A 75 -9.18 -14.28 16.22
CA GLU A 75 -9.87 -15.57 16.25
C GLU A 75 -11.21 -15.47 16.98
N PHE A 76 -11.21 -14.84 18.13
CA PHE A 76 -12.45 -14.63 18.88
C PHE A 76 -13.45 -13.78 18.10
N PHE A 77 -13.01 -12.69 17.49
CA PHE A 77 -13.86 -11.78 16.73
C PHE A 77 -14.44 -12.45 15.47
N LYS A 78 -13.60 -13.17 14.72
CA LYS A 78 -14.00 -13.83 13.46
C LYS A 78 -14.54 -15.26 13.68
N LYS A 79 -14.49 -15.79 14.92
CA LYS A 79 -14.94 -17.14 15.28
C LYS A 79 -14.25 -18.22 14.44
N THR A 80 -12.95 -18.11 14.27
CA THR A 80 -12.15 -18.98 13.42
C THR A 80 -11.35 -20.00 14.24
N ASP A 81 -10.83 -21.05 13.55
CA ASP A 81 -10.05 -22.12 14.17
C ASP A 81 -8.60 -21.65 14.43
N PRO A 82 -8.04 -21.86 15.64
CA PRO A 82 -6.62 -21.59 15.93
C PRO A 82 -5.64 -22.29 14.96
N ALA A 83 -6.00 -23.40 14.34
CA ALA A 83 -5.19 -24.07 13.33
C ALA A 83 -4.90 -23.21 12.10
N GLU A 84 -5.75 -22.21 11.82
CA GLU A 84 -5.58 -21.29 10.71
C GLU A 84 -4.47 -20.26 10.95
N ARG A 85 -3.88 -20.19 12.18
CA ARG A 85 -2.71 -19.33 12.47
C ARG A 85 -1.52 -19.61 11.57
N SER A 86 -1.39 -20.83 11.04
CA SER A 86 -0.32 -21.20 10.12
C SER A 86 -0.29 -20.38 8.83
N TYR A 87 -1.38 -19.73 8.46
CA TYR A 87 -1.45 -18.83 7.31
C TYR A 87 -0.96 -17.41 7.61
N PHE A 88 -0.85 -17.05 8.91
CA PHE A 88 -0.48 -15.71 9.33
C PHE A 88 1.03 -15.54 9.39
N TYR A 89 1.52 -14.50 8.72
CA TYR A 89 2.88 -14.03 8.94
C TYR A 89 2.91 -12.98 10.05
N GLN A 90 4.06 -12.89 10.69
CA GLN A 90 4.33 -11.95 11.77
C GLN A 90 5.61 -11.20 11.44
N LEU A 91 5.58 -9.89 11.48
CA LEU A 91 6.70 -9.01 11.18
C LEU A 91 6.87 -8.03 12.34
N GLU A 92 8.11 -7.82 12.79
CA GLU A 92 8.42 -6.96 13.92
C GLU A 92 9.35 -5.82 13.51
N GLY A 93 9.19 -4.67 14.12
CA GLY A 93 10.11 -3.54 14.02
C GLY A 93 10.38 -3.13 12.56
N GLU A 94 11.63 -3.19 12.16
CA GLU A 94 12.07 -2.79 10.82
C GLU A 94 11.40 -3.61 9.71
N GLN A 95 11.17 -4.90 9.94
CA GLN A 95 10.49 -5.76 8.95
C GLN A 95 9.04 -5.32 8.74
N ALA A 96 8.32 -4.96 9.81
CA ALA A 96 6.95 -4.45 9.73
C ALA A 96 6.91 -3.10 8.99
N THR A 97 7.87 -2.22 9.28
CA THR A 97 8.02 -0.93 8.60
C THR A 97 8.28 -1.11 7.11
N GLN A 98 9.26 -1.94 6.76
CA GLN A 98 9.62 -2.22 5.37
C GLN A 98 8.43 -2.80 4.60
N HIS A 99 7.72 -3.74 5.22
CA HIS A 99 6.55 -4.36 4.60
C HIS A 99 5.45 -3.31 4.31
N LEU A 100 5.09 -2.48 5.29
CA LEU A 100 4.11 -1.41 5.09
C LEU A 100 4.51 -0.46 3.95
N PHE A 101 5.79 -0.06 3.89
CA PHE A 101 6.29 0.85 2.87
C PHE A 101 6.23 0.19 1.48
N ARG A 102 6.55 -1.10 1.37
CA ARG A 102 6.40 -1.89 0.14
C ARG A 102 4.94 -2.01 -0.28
N VAL A 103 4.03 -2.26 0.67
CA VAL A 103 2.58 -2.33 0.43
C VAL A 103 2.07 -1.00 -0.13
N VAL A 104 2.37 0.12 0.53
CA VAL A 104 1.93 1.46 0.10
C VAL A 104 2.57 1.86 -1.23
N SER A 105 3.76 1.36 -1.54
CA SER A 105 4.44 1.58 -2.82
C SER A 105 3.94 0.64 -3.94
N GLY A 106 3.00 -0.28 -3.66
CA GLY A 106 2.45 -1.22 -4.63
C GLY A 106 3.38 -2.38 -4.98
N LEU A 107 4.49 -2.58 -4.24
CA LEU A 107 5.46 -3.66 -4.49
C LEU A 107 4.96 -5.03 -3.99
N GLU A 108 4.00 -5.04 -3.08
CA GLU A 108 3.36 -6.25 -2.54
C GLU A 108 1.97 -6.51 -3.14
N SER A 109 1.54 -5.74 -4.14
CA SER A 109 0.27 -5.95 -4.83
C SER A 109 0.37 -7.07 -5.88
N LEU A 110 -0.76 -7.72 -6.18
CA LEU A 110 -0.84 -8.74 -7.24
C LEU A 110 -0.41 -8.13 -8.60
N VAL A 111 -0.78 -6.87 -8.81
CA VAL A 111 -0.33 -6.05 -9.92
C VAL A 111 0.63 -5.00 -9.37
N LEU A 112 1.92 -5.09 -9.75
CA LEU A 112 2.95 -4.14 -9.31
C LEU A 112 2.54 -2.70 -9.65
N GLY A 113 2.65 -1.79 -8.67
CA GLY A 113 2.34 -0.37 -8.86
C GLY A 113 0.85 -0.03 -8.88
N GLU A 114 -0.04 -0.92 -8.38
CA GLU A 114 -1.48 -0.66 -8.31
C GLU A 114 -1.81 0.53 -7.40
N ASP A 115 -2.54 1.53 -7.94
CA ASP A 115 -2.90 2.74 -7.18
C ASP A 115 -3.98 2.50 -6.11
N GLN A 116 -4.82 1.47 -6.28
CA GLN A 116 -5.94 1.19 -5.37
C GLN A 116 -5.47 0.89 -3.95
N ILE A 117 -4.34 0.20 -3.80
CA ILE A 117 -3.81 -0.16 -2.48
C ILE A 117 -3.55 1.07 -1.60
N VAL A 118 -3.06 2.18 -2.18
CA VAL A 118 -2.80 3.41 -1.42
C VAL A 118 -4.07 3.99 -0.83
N THR A 119 -5.15 3.97 -1.62
CA THR A 119 -6.46 4.47 -1.18
C THR A 119 -7.01 3.59 -0.05
N GLN A 120 -6.90 2.27 -0.18
CA GLN A 120 -7.34 1.31 0.84
C GLN A 120 -6.54 1.45 2.15
N VAL A 121 -5.21 1.57 2.06
CA VAL A 121 -4.36 1.80 3.24
C VAL A 121 -4.69 3.14 3.91
N LYS A 122 -4.92 4.21 3.13
CA LYS A 122 -5.35 5.51 3.68
C LYS A 122 -6.69 5.41 4.40
N GLN A 123 -7.65 4.65 3.87
CA GLN A 123 -8.96 4.46 4.51
C GLN A 123 -8.82 3.73 5.86
N GLY A 124 -8.09 2.60 5.91
CA GLY A 124 -7.85 1.87 7.16
C GLY A 124 -7.11 2.70 8.20
N PHE A 125 -6.07 3.44 7.79
CA PHE A 125 -5.34 4.34 8.68
C PHE A 125 -6.22 5.50 9.18
N LYS A 126 -7.00 6.12 8.30
CA LYS A 126 -7.92 7.20 8.66
C LYS A 126 -8.96 6.74 9.67
N LEU A 127 -9.55 5.55 9.47
CA LEU A 127 -10.51 4.98 10.42
C LEU A 127 -9.90 4.87 11.83
N SER A 128 -8.67 4.39 11.93
CA SER A 128 -7.95 4.29 13.21
C SER A 128 -7.63 5.67 13.80
N LEU A 129 -7.19 6.62 12.98
CA LEU A 129 -6.80 7.96 13.42
C LEU A 129 -8.02 8.78 13.92
N ASP A 130 -9.12 8.76 13.16
CA ASP A 130 -10.35 9.52 13.48
C ASP A 130 -11.06 8.99 14.74
N ASN A 131 -10.72 7.78 15.20
CA ASN A 131 -11.28 7.15 16.40
C ASN A 131 -10.26 6.99 17.54
N ASP A 132 -9.13 7.69 17.50
CA ASP A 132 -8.08 7.68 18.53
C ASP A 132 -7.43 6.29 18.78
N PHE A 133 -7.45 5.41 17.77
CA PHE A 133 -6.80 4.10 17.83
C PHE A 133 -5.38 4.09 17.28
N SER A 134 -4.86 5.21 16.80
CA SER A 134 -3.51 5.31 16.25
C SER A 134 -2.56 6.00 17.23
N SER A 135 -1.47 5.32 17.59
CA SER A 135 -0.39 5.92 18.37
C SER A 135 0.46 6.89 17.53
N SER A 136 1.25 7.74 18.21
CA SER A 136 2.19 8.64 17.54
C SER A 136 3.21 7.90 16.66
N VAL A 137 3.63 6.71 17.07
CA VAL A 137 4.55 5.84 16.32
C VAL A 137 3.89 5.36 15.03
N LEU A 138 2.67 4.79 15.12
CA LEU A 138 1.94 4.34 13.94
C LEU A 138 1.61 5.51 13.01
N THR A 139 1.15 6.63 13.56
CA THR A 139 0.86 7.84 12.77
C THR A 139 2.08 8.30 11.98
N ARG A 140 3.26 8.33 12.60
CA ARG A 140 4.51 8.69 11.91
C ARG A 140 4.90 7.66 10.85
N MET A 141 4.76 6.37 11.15
CA MET A 141 5.06 5.26 10.25
C MET A 141 4.20 5.33 8.98
N PHE A 142 2.87 5.49 9.13
CA PHE A 142 1.97 5.61 7.98
C PHE A 142 2.24 6.85 7.13
N ASN A 143 2.49 8.01 7.76
CA ASN A 143 2.84 9.22 7.02
C ASN A 143 4.13 9.05 6.20
N LYS A 144 5.14 8.40 6.76
CA LYS A 144 6.38 8.07 6.04
C LYS A 144 6.16 7.02 4.94
N ALA A 145 5.29 6.04 5.17
CA ALA A 145 4.89 5.08 4.13
C ALA A 145 4.20 5.77 2.94
N PHE A 146 3.30 6.73 3.20
CA PHE A 146 2.66 7.52 2.14
C PHE A 146 3.64 8.42 1.40
N GLU A 147 4.62 9.01 2.10
CA GLU A 147 5.71 9.77 1.49
C GLU A 147 6.54 8.87 0.54
N ALA A 148 6.98 7.70 1.03
CA ALA A 148 7.72 6.72 0.23
C ALA A 148 6.92 6.28 -1.00
N GLY A 149 5.66 5.88 -0.81
CA GLY A 149 4.79 5.46 -1.91
C GLY A 149 4.51 6.57 -2.93
N LYS A 150 4.44 7.84 -2.51
CA LYS A 150 4.33 8.98 -3.44
C LYS A 150 5.63 9.15 -4.23
N ARG A 151 6.79 9.14 -3.59
CA ARG A 151 8.09 9.25 -4.23
C ARG A 151 8.34 8.12 -5.22
N VAL A 152 8.10 6.86 -4.81
CA VAL A 152 8.22 5.70 -5.69
C VAL A 152 7.41 5.87 -6.96
N ARG A 153 6.15 6.34 -6.86
CA ARG A 153 5.29 6.56 -8.04
C ARG A 153 5.73 7.72 -8.93
N THR A 154 6.35 8.75 -8.38
CA THR A 154 6.75 9.94 -9.14
C THR A 154 8.18 9.88 -9.65
N GLU A 155 9.07 9.16 -8.96
CA GLU A 155 10.51 9.14 -9.23
C GLU A 155 10.95 7.85 -9.98
N THR A 156 10.06 6.81 -10.04
CA THR A 156 10.39 5.55 -10.73
C THR A 156 9.36 5.19 -11.80
N ALA A 157 9.73 4.25 -12.66
CA ALA A 157 8.85 3.71 -13.70
C ALA A 157 7.89 2.61 -13.20
N ILE A 158 7.69 2.46 -11.87
CA ILE A 158 6.89 1.37 -11.29
C ILE A 158 5.43 1.35 -11.77
N ASN A 159 4.86 2.52 -12.07
CA ASN A 159 3.51 2.68 -12.61
C ASN A 159 3.48 2.70 -14.14
N GLN A 160 4.63 2.68 -14.80
CA GLN A 160 4.69 2.73 -16.26
C GLN A 160 4.51 1.34 -16.85
N GLY A 161 3.71 1.28 -17.92
CA GLY A 161 3.47 0.07 -18.68
C GLY A 161 2.41 -0.87 -18.10
N SER A 162 2.06 -1.88 -18.88
CA SER A 162 0.93 -2.77 -18.66
C SER A 162 1.26 -3.94 -17.73
N ALA A 163 0.62 -4.01 -16.56
CA ALA A 163 0.81 -5.11 -15.63
C ALA A 163 0.02 -6.37 -15.98
N SER A 164 -1.02 -6.24 -16.78
CA SER A 164 -1.91 -7.33 -17.18
C SER A 164 -2.07 -7.38 -18.68
N ILE A 165 -2.47 -8.53 -19.20
CA ILE A 165 -2.81 -8.72 -20.62
C ILE A 165 -3.82 -7.66 -21.10
N SER A 166 -4.83 -7.35 -20.25
CA SER A 166 -5.83 -6.34 -20.58
C SER A 166 -5.26 -4.92 -20.70
N SER A 167 -4.29 -4.58 -19.84
CA SER A 167 -3.58 -3.29 -19.92
C SER A 167 -2.64 -3.24 -21.11
N ALA A 168 -1.92 -4.36 -21.41
CA ALA A 168 -1.06 -4.49 -22.56
C ALA A 168 -1.86 -4.36 -23.87
N ALA A 169 -3.06 -4.93 -23.91
CA ALA A 169 -3.97 -4.80 -25.04
C ALA A 169 -4.32 -3.33 -25.32
N VAL A 170 -4.74 -2.58 -24.28
CA VAL A 170 -5.08 -1.17 -24.43
C VAL A 170 -3.84 -0.32 -24.77
N GLU A 171 -2.67 -0.66 -24.26
CA GLU A 171 -1.40 -0.01 -24.63
C GLU A 171 -1.06 -0.23 -26.10
N LEU A 172 -1.19 -1.48 -26.59
CA LEU A 172 -1.00 -1.80 -28.02
C LEU A 172 -1.99 -1.02 -28.91
N LEU A 173 -3.26 -0.92 -28.49
CA LEU A 173 -4.24 -0.11 -29.20
C LEU A 173 -3.80 1.35 -29.32
N CYS A 174 -3.28 1.95 -28.25
CA CYS A 174 -2.76 3.33 -28.27
C CYS A 174 -1.53 3.50 -29.17
N GLN A 175 -0.70 2.47 -29.30
CA GLN A 175 0.47 2.50 -30.18
C GLN A 175 0.09 2.35 -31.66
N ARG A 176 -0.98 1.59 -31.96
CA ARG A 176 -1.43 1.28 -33.33
C ARG A 176 -2.44 2.25 -33.88
N ILE A 177 -3.19 2.92 -33.01
CA ILE A 177 -4.30 3.80 -33.40
C ILE A 177 -4.06 5.18 -32.82
N GLU A 178 -3.77 6.13 -33.70
CA GLU A 178 -3.69 7.54 -33.33
C GLU A 178 -5.08 8.09 -33.01
N GLY A 179 -5.20 8.81 -31.87
CA GLY A 179 -6.46 9.40 -31.45
C GLY A 179 -7.49 8.35 -30.99
N LEU A 180 -7.06 7.30 -30.26
CA LEU A 180 -7.91 6.21 -29.78
C LEU A 180 -9.13 6.72 -28.99
N GLU A 181 -9.01 7.84 -28.29
CA GLU A 181 -10.08 8.50 -27.53
C GLU A 181 -11.27 8.94 -28.40
N ASN A 182 -11.05 9.13 -29.71
CA ASN A 182 -12.08 9.55 -30.69
C ASN A 182 -12.62 8.35 -31.50
N LYS A 183 -12.17 7.14 -31.22
CA LYS A 183 -12.56 5.93 -31.97
C LYS A 183 -13.76 5.24 -31.37
N SER A 184 -14.50 4.53 -32.22
CA SER A 184 -15.58 3.65 -31.78
C SER A 184 -15.03 2.31 -31.34
N ILE A 185 -15.22 1.95 -30.09
CA ILE A 185 -14.65 0.75 -29.48
C ILE A 185 -15.77 -0.19 -29.05
N MET A 186 -15.78 -1.41 -29.56
CA MET A 186 -16.69 -2.45 -29.14
C MET A 186 -15.99 -3.43 -28.18
N VAL A 187 -16.56 -3.65 -27.00
CA VAL A 187 -16.08 -4.62 -26.02
C VAL A 187 -17.08 -5.76 -25.92
N VAL A 188 -16.64 -6.98 -26.19
CA VAL A 188 -17.43 -8.20 -26.12
C VAL A 188 -16.98 -9.04 -24.95
N GLY A 189 -17.82 -9.12 -23.90
CA GLY A 189 -17.54 -9.84 -22.68
C GLY A 189 -17.31 -8.94 -21.47
N THR A 190 -17.94 -9.31 -20.34
CA THR A 190 -17.91 -8.62 -19.05
C THR A 190 -17.24 -9.48 -17.97
N GLY A 191 -16.36 -10.39 -18.37
CA GLY A 191 -15.48 -11.13 -17.46
C GLY A 191 -14.33 -10.23 -16.95
N VAL A 192 -13.50 -10.77 -16.04
CA VAL A 192 -12.40 -10.03 -15.40
C VAL A 192 -11.52 -9.30 -16.43
N MET A 193 -11.14 -9.95 -17.53
CA MET A 193 -10.30 -9.35 -18.57
C MET A 193 -11.03 -8.23 -19.33
N GLY A 194 -12.31 -8.41 -19.64
CA GLY A 194 -13.12 -7.40 -20.33
C GLY A 194 -13.37 -6.17 -19.47
N GLU A 195 -13.69 -6.37 -18.19
CA GLU A 195 -13.88 -5.26 -17.23
C GLU A 195 -12.59 -4.47 -17.01
N LEU A 196 -11.43 -5.15 -16.87
CA LEU A 196 -10.14 -4.49 -16.76
C LEU A 196 -9.76 -3.72 -18.02
N ALA A 197 -10.00 -4.27 -19.20
CA ALA A 197 -9.76 -3.59 -20.46
C ALA A 197 -10.65 -2.35 -20.61
N LEU A 198 -11.94 -2.48 -20.31
CA LEU A 198 -12.88 -1.37 -20.27
C LEU A 198 -12.42 -0.26 -19.33
N ALA A 199 -12.06 -0.59 -18.08
CA ALA A 199 -11.59 0.37 -17.10
C ALA A 199 -10.33 1.14 -17.59
N ASN A 200 -9.42 0.46 -18.30
CA ASN A 200 -8.25 1.08 -18.88
C ASN A 200 -8.59 2.00 -20.07
N LEU A 201 -9.55 1.64 -20.91
CA LEU A 201 -10.04 2.48 -22.01
C LEU A 201 -10.70 3.77 -21.47
N VAL A 202 -11.56 3.64 -20.46
CA VAL A 202 -12.21 4.78 -19.79
C VAL A 202 -11.19 5.71 -19.13
N LYS A 203 -10.17 5.18 -18.47
CA LYS A 203 -9.06 5.98 -17.91
C LYS A 203 -8.30 6.79 -18.96
N ARG A 204 -8.32 6.36 -20.22
CA ARG A 204 -7.70 7.05 -21.36
C ARG A 204 -8.67 7.98 -22.10
N ASN A 205 -9.80 8.30 -21.47
CA ASN A 205 -10.85 9.18 -22.01
C ASN A 205 -11.52 8.65 -23.28
N CYS A 206 -11.49 7.33 -23.54
CA CYS A 206 -12.28 6.73 -24.59
C CYS A 206 -13.75 6.74 -24.16
N ASN A 207 -14.60 7.51 -24.83
CA ASN A 207 -16.00 7.72 -24.43
C ASN A 207 -16.99 7.04 -25.38
N ASN A 208 -16.57 6.71 -26.62
CA ASN A 208 -17.43 6.06 -27.61
C ASN A 208 -17.26 4.53 -27.55
N ILE A 209 -17.70 3.95 -26.43
CA ILE A 209 -17.56 2.52 -26.15
C ILE A 209 -18.94 1.85 -26.16
N PHE A 210 -19.02 0.76 -26.90
CA PHE A 210 -20.17 -0.15 -26.93
C PHE A 210 -19.81 -1.45 -26.22
N ILE A 211 -20.64 -1.94 -25.29
CA ILE A 211 -20.38 -3.17 -24.58
C ILE A 211 -21.51 -4.17 -24.74
N THR A 212 -21.13 -5.44 -24.93
CA THR A 212 -22.08 -6.54 -24.97
C THR A 212 -21.57 -7.75 -24.19
N ASN A 213 -22.52 -8.59 -23.74
CA ASN A 213 -22.22 -9.84 -23.08
C ASN A 213 -23.35 -10.83 -23.28
N ARG A 214 -23.07 -12.13 -23.23
CA ARG A 214 -24.09 -13.19 -23.27
C ARG A 214 -25.22 -12.97 -22.25
N THR A 215 -24.88 -12.55 -21.03
CA THR A 215 -25.85 -12.08 -20.04
C THR A 215 -25.97 -10.57 -20.14
N HIS A 216 -26.98 -10.09 -20.89
CA HIS A 216 -27.16 -8.67 -21.20
C HIS A 216 -27.24 -7.77 -19.97
N ALA A 217 -27.85 -8.25 -18.87
CA ALA A 217 -27.94 -7.50 -17.60
C ALA A 217 -26.55 -7.07 -17.07
N LYS A 218 -25.51 -7.92 -17.20
CA LYS A 218 -24.13 -7.56 -16.80
C LYS A 218 -23.53 -6.46 -17.68
N ALA A 219 -23.86 -6.46 -18.97
CA ALA A 219 -23.42 -5.39 -19.86
C ALA A 219 -24.10 -4.06 -19.52
N ILE A 220 -25.38 -4.07 -19.18
CA ILE A 220 -26.13 -2.89 -18.73
C ILE A 220 -25.53 -2.31 -17.43
N GLU A 221 -25.23 -3.16 -16.44
CA GLU A 221 -24.65 -2.74 -15.16
C GLU A 221 -23.31 -2.01 -15.38
N LEU A 222 -22.42 -2.60 -16.18
CA LEU A 222 -21.12 -1.96 -16.48
C LEU A 222 -21.28 -0.70 -17.34
N ALA A 223 -22.23 -0.68 -18.25
CA ALA A 223 -22.52 0.48 -19.07
C ALA A 223 -22.99 1.68 -18.22
N GLN A 224 -23.86 1.43 -17.25
CA GLN A 224 -24.32 2.45 -16.30
C GLN A 224 -23.17 2.95 -15.42
N LYS A 225 -22.33 2.04 -14.89
CA LYS A 225 -21.16 2.38 -14.05
C LYS A 225 -20.16 3.30 -14.76
N HIS A 226 -19.97 3.12 -16.07
CA HIS A 226 -18.96 3.84 -16.84
C HIS A 226 -19.54 4.87 -17.83
N ASN A 227 -20.84 5.08 -17.84
CA ASN A 227 -21.56 5.98 -18.73
C ASN A 227 -21.27 5.71 -20.23
N ILE A 228 -21.38 4.44 -20.62
CA ILE A 228 -21.20 3.93 -21.98
C ILE A 228 -22.46 3.22 -22.48
N THR A 229 -22.46 2.74 -23.73
CA THR A 229 -23.65 2.12 -24.33
C THR A 229 -23.59 0.60 -24.28
N ALA A 230 -24.62 -0.05 -23.70
CA ALA A 230 -24.80 -1.48 -23.79
C ALA A 230 -25.73 -1.85 -24.97
N PHE A 231 -25.43 -2.97 -25.63
CA PHE A 231 -26.28 -3.53 -26.68
C PHE A 231 -26.44 -5.05 -26.50
N ALA A 232 -27.46 -5.63 -27.11
CA ALA A 232 -27.73 -7.05 -26.99
C ALA A 232 -26.80 -7.89 -27.89
N MET A 233 -26.45 -9.11 -27.47
CA MET A 233 -25.47 -9.96 -28.17
C MET A 233 -25.89 -10.34 -29.60
N ASP A 234 -27.18 -10.42 -29.87
CA ASP A 234 -27.75 -10.66 -31.20
C ASP A 234 -27.64 -9.48 -32.13
N GLU A 235 -27.36 -8.27 -31.62
CA GLU A 235 -27.11 -7.06 -32.42
C GLU A 235 -25.63 -6.90 -32.82
N LEU A 236 -24.75 -7.83 -32.41
CA LEU A 236 -23.29 -7.73 -32.62
C LEU A 236 -22.91 -7.48 -34.08
N GLU A 237 -23.56 -8.16 -35.04
CA GLU A 237 -23.33 -7.93 -36.47
C GLU A 237 -23.71 -6.53 -36.95
N ALA A 238 -24.65 -5.87 -36.29
CA ALA A 238 -25.07 -4.51 -36.64
C ALA A 238 -24.09 -3.44 -36.16
N PHE A 239 -23.43 -3.71 -35.02
CA PHE A 239 -22.44 -2.81 -34.43
C PHE A 239 -21.05 -2.99 -35.03
N LEU A 240 -20.74 -4.14 -35.62
CA LEU A 240 -19.42 -4.45 -36.17
C LEU A 240 -18.94 -3.41 -37.22
N PRO A 241 -19.77 -2.98 -38.21
CA PRO A 241 -19.34 -1.97 -39.18
C PRO A 241 -19.06 -0.58 -38.59
N GLN A 242 -19.65 -0.29 -37.41
CA GLN A 242 -19.52 1.01 -36.75
C GLN A 242 -18.28 1.11 -35.87
N SER A 243 -17.60 -0.02 -35.61
CA SER A 243 -16.49 -0.12 -34.66
C SER A 243 -15.14 0.01 -35.38
N ASP A 244 -14.28 0.89 -34.89
CA ASP A 244 -12.88 1.01 -35.32
C ASP A 244 -12.03 -0.06 -34.60
N VAL A 245 -12.41 -0.40 -33.34
CA VAL A 245 -11.76 -1.41 -32.51
C VAL A 245 -12.79 -2.41 -31.99
N VAL A 246 -12.45 -3.70 -32.06
CA VAL A 246 -13.25 -4.79 -31.52
C VAL A 246 -12.41 -5.59 -30.54
N LEU A 247 -12.69 -5.46 -29.23
CA LEU A 247 -12.01 -6.18 -28.17
C LEU A 247 -12.91 -7.31 -27.67
N VAL A 248 -12.45 -8.54 -27.75
CA VAL A 248 -13.18 -9.73 -27.32
C VAL A 248 -12.49 -10.36 -26.11
N ALA A 249 -13.22 -10.54 -25.00
CA ALA A 249 -12.73 -11.12 -23.76
C ALA A 249 -13.80 -11.99 -23.12
N THR A 250 -14.06 -13.16 -23.72
CA THR A 250 -15.12 -14.07 -23.25
C THR A 250 -14.59 -15.47 -22.95
N GLY A 251 -15.39 -16.27 -22.24
CA GLY A 251 -15.13 -17.68 -22.00
C GLY A 251 -15.85 -18.62 -22.98
N ALA A 252 -16.24 -18.16 -24.16
CA ALA A 252 -16.88 -18.99 -25.17
C ALA A 252 -15.92 -20.08 -25.71
N GLN A 253 -16.45 -21.25 -26.01
CA GLN A 253 -15.65 -22.35 -26.54
C GLN A 253 -15.54 -22.32 -28.08
N SER A 254 -16.23 -21.39 -28.73
CA SER A 254 -16.26 -21.21 -30.18
C SER A 254 -16.03 -19.77 -30.57
N HIS A 255 -15.69 -19.53 -31.85
CA HIS A 255 -15.54 -18.20 -32.40
C HIS A 255 -16.88 -17.42 -32.29
N ILE A 256 -16.79 -16.22 -31.74
CA ILE A 256 -17.89 -15.24 -31.69
C ILE A 256 -17.82 -14.33 -32.91
N ILE A 257 -16.62 -13.96 -33.33
CA ILE A 257 -16.38 -13.17 -34.55
C ILE A 257 -15.88 -14.11 -35.65
N THR A 258 -16.65 -14.23 -36.70
CA THR A 258 -16.39 -15.15 -37.82
C THR A 258 -16.12 -14.40 -39.14
N PRO A 259 -15.44 -15.01 -40.11
CA PRO A 259 -15.17 -14.38 -41.40
C PRO A 259 -16.42 -13.87 -42.12
N PRO A 260 -17.58 -14.60 -42.16
CA PRO A 260 -18.78 -14.09 -42.80
C PRO A 260 -19.31 -12.79 -42.19
N MET A 261 -19.23 -12.65 -40.84
CA MET A 261 -19.64 -11.44 -40.13
C MET A 261 -18.76 -10.25 -40.51
N VAL A 262 -17.44 -10.46 -40.55
CA VAL A 262 -16.46 -9.43 -40.91
C VAL A 262 -16.64 -9.06 -42.40
N GLN A 263 -16.83 -10.04 -43.28
CA GLN A 263 -17.10 -9.77 -44.70
C GLN A 263 -18.31 -8.86 -44.86
N LYS A 264 -19.43 -9.18 -44.22
CA LYS A 264 -20.68 -8.37 -44.28
C LYS A 264 -20.49 -6.98 -43.69
N ALA A 265 -19.66 -6.84 -42.64
CA ALA A 265 -19.32 -5.55 -42.08
C ALA A 265 -18.47 -4.72 -43.07
N ARG A 266 -17.54 -5.36 -43.79
CA ARG A 266 -16.67 -4.73 -44.79
C ARG A 266 -17.40 -4.28 -46.06
N GLU A 267 -18.49 -4.93 -46.41
CA GLU A 267 -19.36 -4.49 -47.50
C GLU A 267 -20.00 -3.14 -47.21
N LYS A 268 -20.22 -2.81 -45.94
CA LYS A 268 -20.83 -1.55 -45.49
C LYS A 268 -19.80 -0.44 -45.22
N ASP A 269 -18.61 -0.81 -44.79
CA ASP A 269 -17.56 0.14 -44.40
C ASP A 269 -16.17 -0.47 -44.61
N THR A 270 -15.27 0.27 -45.27
CA THR A 270 -13.91 -0.16 -45.60
C THR A 270 -12.85 0.51 -44.74
N ARG A 271 -13.24 1.21 -43.66
CA ARG A 271 -12.30 1.80 -42.72
C ARG A 271 -11.36 0.76 -42.13
N HIS A 272 -10.21 1.18 -41.59
CA HIS A 272 -9.32 0.30 -40.85
C HIS A 272 -10.00 -0.18 -39.57
N GLN A 273 -9.99 -1.49 -39.32
CA GLN A 273 -10.52 -2.12 -38.10
C GLN A 273 -9.45 -2.97 -37.42
N LEU A 274 -9.28 -2.75 -36.14
CA LEU A 274 -8.38 -3.53 -35.30
C LEU A 274 -9.18 -4.45 -34.37
N TYR A 275 -8.87 -5.74 -34.45
CA TYR A 275 -9.47 -6.77 -33.62
C TYR A 275 -8.46 -7.22 -32.55
N MET A 276 -8.92 -7.34 -31.30
CA MET A 276 -8.12 -7.75 -30.15
C MET A 276 -8.79 -8.92 -29.46
N ASP A 277 -8.21 -10.11 -29.52
CA ASP A 277 -8.75 -11.31 -28.88
C ASP A 277 -7.99 -11.63 -27.58
N LEU A 278 -8.63 -11.38 -26.44
CA LEU A 278 -8.11 -11.69 -25.11
C LEU A 278 -8.64 -13.02 -24.57
N SER A 279 -9.29 -13.82 -25.40
CA SER A 279 -9.96 -15.05 -24.99
C SER A 279 -9.06 -16.28 -25.16
N VAL A 280 -9.20 -17.24 -24.23
CA VAL A 280 -8.60 -18.57 -24.36
C VAL A 280 -9.72 -19.59 -24.01
N PRO A 281 -10.14 -20.42 -25.01
CA PRO A 281 -9.71 -20.46 -26.41
C PRO A 281 -10.11 -19.21 -27.19
N ARG A 282 -9.51 -19.02 -28.38
CA ARG A 282 -9.77 -17.84 -29.23
C ARG A 282 -11.26 -17.72 -29.58
N ASN A 283 -11.77 -16.50 -29.50
CA ASN A 283 -13.14 -16.21 -29.90
C ASN A 283 -13.24 -15.41 -31.21
N ILE A 284 -12.11 -15.01 -31.78
CA ILE A 284 -12.01 -14.40 -33.11
C ILE A 284 -11.33 -15.37 -34.06
N SER A 285 -11.94 -15.68 -35.21
CA SER A 285 -11.32 -16.52 -36.25
C SER A 285 -10.11 -15.83 -36.86
N LYS A 286 -8.96 -16.52 -36.95
CA LYS A 286 -7.75 -16.01 -37.60
C LYS A 286 -7.95 -15.62 -39.07
N GLU A 287 -8.88 -16.25 -39.72
CA GLU A 287 -9.15 -16.03 -41.16
C GLU A 287 -9.63 -14.63 -41.47
N ILE A 288 -10.04 -13.82 -40.48
CA ILE A 288 -10.45 -12.42 -40.70
C ILE A 288 -9.31 -11.54 -41.22
N ILE A 289 -8.04 -11.92 -40.99
CA ILE A 289 -6.87 -11.17 -41.49
C ILE A 289 -6.77 -11.13 -43.01
N GLN A 290 -7.48 -12.02 -43.72
CA GLN A 290 -7.54 -12.00 -45.20
C GLN A 290 -8.29 -10.76 -45.78
N PHE A 291 -9.10 -10.10 -44.96
CA PHE A 291 -9.82 -8.93 -45.41
C PHE A 291 -8.91 -7.69 -45.33
N ALA A 292 -9.00 -6.85 -46.39
CA ALA A 292 -8.20 -5.62 -46.43
C ALA A 292 -8.54 -4.68 -45.27
N ASN A 293 -7.54 -3.99 -44.73
CA ASN A 293 -7.65 -3.06 -43.63
C ASN A 293 -8.21 -3.68 -42.31
N VAL A 294 -7.93 -4.99 -42.11
CA VAL A 294 -8.23 -5.70 -40.87
C VAL A 294 -6.93 -6.17 -40.22
N GLU A 295 -6.72 -5.79 -38.97
CA GLU A 295 -5.65 -6.30 -38.12
C GLU A 295 -6.23 -7.13 -36.99
N LEU A 296 -5.54 -8.21 -36.61
CA LEU A 296 -5.93 -9.06 -35.51
C LEU A 296 -4.71 -9.29 -34.58
N TYR A 297 -4.89 -8.98 -33.33
CA TYR A 297 -3.96 -9.28 -32.26
C TYR A 297 -4.60 -10.24 -31.25
N ALA A 298 -3.82 -11.16 -30.72
CA ALA A 298 -4.24 -12.15 -29.71
C ALA A 298 -3.37 -12.07 -28.46
N VAL A 299 -3.72 -12.84 -27.44
CA VAL A 299 -3.00 -12.92 -26.16
C VAL A 299 -1.48 -13.17 -26.38
N ASP A 300 -1.13 -13.99 -27.35
CA ASP A 300 0.28 -14.33 -27.63
C ASP A 300 1.09 -13.11 -28.09
N ASP A 301 0.48 -12.22 -28.89
CA ASP A 301 1.13 -11.00 -29.39
C ASP A 301 1.39 -9.99 -28.24
N LEU A 302 0.61 -10.07 -27.17
CA LEU A 302 0.74 -9.21 -26.01
C LEU A 302 1.82 -9.70 -25.03
N GLN A 303 2.22 -10.97 -25.10
CA GLN A 303 3.20 -11.55 -24.16
C GLN A 303 4.58 -10.89 -24.29
N GLU A 304 4.99 -10.46 -25.46
CA GLU A 304 6.25 -9.72 -25.63
C GLU A 304 6.22 -8.36 -24.96
N ILE A 305 5.13 -7.63 -25.12
CA ILE A 305 4.91 -6.31 -24.48
C ILE A 305 4.92 -6.47 -22.95
N VAL A 306 4.26 -7.53 -22.45
CA VAL A 306 4.25 -7.84 -21.01
C VAL A 306 5.65 -8.17 -20.51
N LYS A 307 6.45 -8.94 -21.27
CA LYS A 307 7.84 -9.28 -20.89
C LYS A 307 8.76 -8.06 -20.86
N GLU A 308 8.70 -7.20 -21.86
CA GLU A 308 9.48 -5.95 -21.88
C GLU A 308 9.12 -5.04 -20.70
N THR A 309 7.81 -4.92 -20.43
CA THR A 309 7.32 -4.18 -19.28
C THR A 309 7.76 -4.78 -17.95
N GLN A 310 7.75 -6.11 -17.83
CA GLN A 310 8.25 -6.79 -16.62
C GLN A 310 9.75 -6.54 -16.38
N ASN A 311 10.58 -6.48 -17.43
CA ASN A 311 12.00 -6.18 -17.27
C ASN A 311 12.22 -4.71 -16.81
N LYS A 312 11.55 -3.74 -17.43
CA LYS A 312 11.58 -2.34 -16.98
C LYS A 312 11.09 -2.19 -15.53
N ARG A 313 10.10 -2.99 -15.13
CA ARG A 313 9.61 -3.00 -13.73
C ARG A 313 10.57 -3.61 -12.73
N LYS A 314 11.39 -4.60 -13.13
CA LYS A 314 12.45 -5.13 -12.25
C LYS A 314 13.50 -4.06 -11.91
N GLU A 315 13.86 -3.25 -12.89
CA GLU A 315 14.75 -2.09 -12.67
C GLU A 315 14.06 -1.07 -11.77
N ALA A 316 12.81 -0.72 -12.05
CA ALA A 316 12.02 0.18 -11.21
C ALA A 316 11.80 -0.32 -9.77
N VAL A 317 11.77 -1.64 -9.54
CA VAL A 317 11.72 -2.21 -8.18
C VAL A 317 13.01 -1.91 -7.40
N ALA A 318 14.17 -1.97 -8.04
CA ALA A 318 15.44 -1.64 -7.39
C ALA A 318 15.47 -0.16 -6.98
N GLU A 319 15.12 0.76 -7.90
CA GLU A 319 15.01 2.19 -7.61
C GLU A 319 13.97 2.46 -6.48
N ALA A 320 12.83 1.79 -6.52
CA ALA A 320 11.80 1.91 -5.49
C ALA A 320 12.31 1.46 -4.11
N MET A 321 13.12 0.39 -4.06
CA MET A 321 13.72 -0.10 -2.81
C MET A 321 14.76 0.87 -2.24
N GLU A 322 15.52 1.58 -3.08
CA GLU A 322 16.43 2.64 -2.64
C GLU A 322 15.67 3.81 -1.99
N ILE A 323 14.59 4.27 -2.63
CA ILE A 323 13.71 5.33 -2.09
C ILE A 323 13.10 4.89 -0.75
N ILE A 324 12.58 3.66 -0.69
CA ILE A 324 12.03 3.09 0.54
C ILE A 324 13.10 3.06 1.64
N GLY A 325 14.31 2.59 1.33
CA GLY A 325 15.43 2.54 2.27
C GLY A 325 15.77 3.92 2.85
N PHE A 326 15.82 4.95 2.02
CA PHE A 326 16.05 6.32 2.45
C PHE A 326 14.97 6.82 3.42
N VAL A 327 13.70 6.66 3.06
CA VAL A 327 12.58 7.12 3.92
C VAL A 327 12.46 6.29 5.21
N MET A 328 12.80 4.99 5.15
CA MET A 328 12.90 4.14 6.34
C MET A 328 14.00 4.63 7.30
N GLN A 329 15.16 5.03 6.79
CA GLN A 329 16.23 5.57 7.62
C GLN A 329 15.76 6.82 8.37
N GLU A 330 15.05 7.74 7.70
CA GLU A 330 14.47 8.92 8.36
C GLU A 330 13.46 8.57 9.46
N PHE A 331 12.65 7.52 9.25
CA PHE A 331 11.72 7.02 10.28
C PHE A 331 12.48 6.42 11.47
N ASN A 332 13.50 5.60 11.21
CA ASN A 332 14.31 4.97 12.25
C ASN A 332 15.08 6.02 13.07
N ASP A 333 15.64 7.05 12.43
CA ASP A 333 16.32 8.15 13.11
C ASP A 333 15.36 8.90 14.05
N TRP A 334 14.13 9.13 13.60
CA TRP A 334 13.10 9.74 14.43
C TRP A 334 12.69 8.82 15.60
N LEU A 335 12.53 7.50 15.38
CA LEU A 335 12.18 6.53 16.40
C LEU A 335 13.26 6.46 17.48
N CYS A 336 14.52 6.41 17.09
CA CYS A 336 15.67 6.49 18.01
C CYS A 336 15.64 7.78 18.84
N ALA A 337 15.34 8.92 18.22
CA ALA A 337 15.23 10.17 18.96
C ALA A 337 14.06 10.18 19.95
N LEU A 338 12.97 9.50 19.63
CA LEU A 338 11.81 9.35 20.52
C LEU A 338 12.15 8.50 21.75
N GLU A 339 12.83 7.37 21.57
CA GLU A 339 13.26 6.47 22.63
C GLU A 339 14.25 7.14 23.61
N LEU A 340 15.06 8.08 23.12
CA LEU A 340 15.99 8.86 23.94
C LEU A 340 15.32 9.92 24.82
N THR A 341 14.10 10.33 24.48
CA THR A 341 13.42 11.46 25.14
C THR A 341 13.26 11.29 26.66
N PRO A 342 12.82 10.11 27.20
CA PRO A 342 12.69 9.91 28.64
C PRO A 342 14.04 10.05 29.38
N SER A 343 15.10 9.48 28.82
CA SER A 343 16.45 9.55 29.41
C SER A 343 17.00 10.99 29.35
N ILE A 344 16.75 11.71 28.27
CA ILE A 344 17.10 13.13 28.16
C ILE A 344 16.43 13.97 29.26
N MET A 345 15.12 13.72 29.51
CA MET A 345 14.39 14.42 30.57
C MET A 345 14.94 14.08 31.96
N LYS A 346 15.26 12.80 32.23
CA LYS A 346 15.88 12.38 33.48
C LYS A 346 17.24 13.05 33.69
N ILE A 347 18.10 13.07 32.67
CA ILE A 347 19.40 13.77 32.71
C ILE A 347 19.23 15.25 33.05
N GLN A 348 18.32 15.95 32.39
CA GLN A 348 18.04 17.36 32.66
C GLN A 348 17.63 17.58 34.12
N LYS A 349 16.67 16.80 34.59
CA LYS A 349 16.17 16.85 35.98
C LYS A 349 17.28 16.60 37.01
N ASN A 350 18.13 15.58 36.78
CA ASN A 350 19.24 15.29 37.70
C ASN A 350 20.29 16.40 37.67
N MET A 351 20.64 16.93 36.50
CA MET A 351 21.57 18.07 36.39
C MET A 351 21.04 19.31 37.12
N GLU A 352 19.73 19.58 37.03
CA GLU A 352 19.09 20.67 37.78
C GLU A 352 19.11 20.44 39.29
N ALA A 353 18.82 19.21 39.74
CA ALA A 353 18.86 18.85 41.17
C ALA A 353 20.27 18.96 41.75
N VAL A 354 21.30 18.43 41.07
CA VAL A 354 22.69 18.58 41.46
C VAL A 354 23.11 20.04 41.53
N ASN A 355 22.74 20.83 40.51
CA ASN A 355 23.05 22.26 40.47
C ASN A 355 22.46 23.02 41.67
N LEU A 356 21.20 22.73 42.06
CA LEU A 356 20.55 23.34 43.24
C LEU A 356 21.27 22.95 44.53
N SER A 357 21.54 21.65 44.72
CA SER A 357 22.23 21.14 45.91
C SER A 357 23.64 21.74 46.08
N GLU A 358 24.41 21.77 45.00
CA GLU A 358 25.77 22.33 45.02
C GLU A 358 25.76 23.86 45.22
N LEU A 359 24.79 24.57 44.62
CA LEU A 359 24.64 26.01 44.85
C LEU A 359 24.30 26.34 46.29
N GLU A 360 23.38 25.61 46.94
CA GLU A 360 23.05 25.77 48.36
C GLU A 360 24.26 25.47 49.24
N GLY A 361 25.00 24.39 48.94
CA GLY A 361 26.26 24.03 49.62
C GLY A 361 27.31 25.15 49.49
N PHE A 362 27.50 25.67 48.29
CA PHE A 362 28.46 26.73 48.01
C PHE A 362 28.14 28.04 48.76
N ILE A 363 26.87 28.48 48.74
CA ILE A 363 26.37 29.64 49.48
C ILE A 363 26.63 29.49 50.98
N ARG A 364 26.29 28.32 51.54
CA ARG A 364 26.46 28.02 52.97
C ARG A 364 27.94 28.03 53.39
N ILE A 365 28.82 27.38 52.65
CA ILE A 365 30.25 27.24 52.95
C ILE A 365 30.94 28.59 52.90
N ASN A 366 30.60 29.47 51.93
CA ASN A 366 31.25 30.72 51.72
C ASN A 366 30.60 31.92 52.44
N GLY A 367 29.53 31.67 53.23
CA GLY A 367 28.82 32.74 53.96
C GLY A 367 28.21 33.82 53.09
N ILE A 368 27.89 33.48 51.85
CA ILE A 368 27.35 34.42 50.85
C ILE A 368 25.86 34.56 51.12
N THR A 369 25.35 35.82 51.18
CA THR A 369 23.92 36.06 51.16
C THR A 369 23.39 35.67 49.80
N GLU A 370 22.23 35.00 49.74
CA GLU A 370 21.57 34.57 48.51
C GLU A 370 21.57 35.69 47.45
N ASN A 371 22.22 35.46 46.32
CA ASN A 371 22.36 36.42 45.26
C ASN A 371 21.73 35.86 43.98
N GLU A 372 20.69 36.49 43.51
CA GLU A 372 19.95 36.11 42.30
C GLU A 372 20.86 35.95 41.06
N LEU A 373 21.93 36.71 40.95
CA LEU A 373 22.92 36.61 39.84
C LEU A 373 23.70 35.29 39.91
N ILE A 374 24.08 34.82 41.07
CA ILE A 374 24.82 33.56 41.24
C ILE A 374 23.88 32.38 40.89
N SER A 375 22.63 32.43 41.36
CA SER A 375 21.64 31.41 41.05
C SER A 375 21.32 31.34 39.56
N ARG A 376 21.15 32.50 38.91
CA ARG A 376 20.91 32.56 37.44
C ARG A 376 22.14 32.09 36.64
N TYR A 377 23.36 32.40 37.09
CA TYR A 377 24.56 31.92 36.44
C TYR A 377 24.74 30.40 36.55
N ALA A 378 24.54 29.86 37.73
CA ALA A 378 24.58 28.40 37.99
C ALA A 378 23.56 27.64 37.12
N GLU A 379 22.31 28.15 37.07
CA GLU A 379 21.27 27.60 36.20
C GLU A 379 21.64 27.68 34.72
N HIS A 380 22.19 28.81 34.27
CA HIS A 380 22.64 29.01 32.89
C HIS A 380 23.72 27.99 32.49
N ILE A 381 24.72 27.79 33.35
CA ILE A 381 25.80 26.83 33.11
C ILE A 381 25.28 25.41 33.09
N SER A 382 24.46 25.01 34.05
CA SER A 382 23.84 23.67 34.09
C SER A 382 23.06 23.38 32.82
N ARG A 383 22.20 24.29 32.40
CA ARG A 383 21.44 24.16 31.14
C ARG A 383 22.34 24.08 29.89
N LYS A 384 23.45 24.79 29.88
CA LYS A 384 24.42 24.80 28.77
C LYS A 384 25.11 23.44 28.65
N TYR A 385 25.59 22.87 29.77
CA TYR A 385 26.19 21.55 29.79
C TYR A 385 25.19 20.45 29.43
N ALA A 386 23.96 20.50 29.95
CA ALA A 386 22.89 19.57 29.58
C ALA A 386 22.64 19.57 28.07
N ARG A 387 22.50 20.75 27.44
CA ARG A 387 22.32 20.87 25.99
C ARG A 387 23.49 20.31 25.19
N LEU A 388 24.73 20.57 25.64
CA LEU A 388 25.94 20.05 24.96
C LEU A 388 25.96 18.52 25.01
N PHE A 389 25.70 17.96 26.19
CA PHE A 389 25.65 16.51 26.39
C PHE A 389 24.55 15.85 25.54
N ILE A 390 23.34 16.39 25.59
CA ILE A 390 22.20 15.86 24.82
C ILE A 390 22.48 15.90 23.31
N ARG A 391 23.10 16.99 22.82
CA ARG A 391 23.47 17.10 21.39
C ARG A 391 24.47 16.02 21.00
N ASN A 392 25.50 15.80 21.82
CA ASN A 392 26.53 14.78 21.57
C ASN A 392 25.95 13.36 21.70
N LEU A 393 25.07 13.10 22.69
CA LEU A 393 24.37 11.84 22.84
C LEU A 393 23.56 11.50 21.59
N LYS A 394 22.75 12.44 21.09
CA LYS A 394 21.99 12.26 19.84
C LYS A 394 22.89 11.92 18.66
N SER A 395 24.06 12.58 18.52
CA SER A 395 24.98 12.32 17.39
C SER A 395 25.62 10.94 17.43
N VAL A 396 25.85 10.40 18.64
CA VAL A 396 26.47 9.07 18.83
C VAL A 396 25.45 7.95 18.66
N THR A 397 24.20 8.15 19.09
CA THR A 397 23.14 7.14 19.02
C THR A 397 22.56 6.94 17.62
N LEU A 398 22.68 7.90 16.72
CA LEU A 398 22.27 7.76 15.30
C LEU A 398 23.03 6.64 14.54
N ASN A 399 24.09 6.05 15.11
CA ASN A 399 24.88 4.98 14.49
C ASN A 399 24.40 3.55 14.82
N GLY A 400 23.17 3.35 15.29
CA GLY A 400 22.54 2.03 15.46
C GLY A 400 22.90 1.22 16.71
N LYS A 401 23.68 1.79 17.66
CA LYS A 401 24.06 1.14 18.93
C LYS A 401 23.32 1.71 20.16
N ASN A 402 22.04 2.04 20.00
CA ASN A 402 21.28 2.77 21.01
C ASN A 402 21.25 2.11 22.39
N LYS A 403 21.03 0.79 22.43
CA LYS A 403 20.88 0.07 23.71
C LYS A 403 22.15 0.09 24.55
N GLU A 404 23.32 -0.17 23.94
CA GLU A 404 24.60 -0.17 24.63
C GLU A 404 24.95 1.22 25.17
N TYR A 405 24.75 2.27 24.37
CA TYR A 405 25.02 3.64 24.79
C TYR A 405 24.06 4.13 25.86
N MET A 406 22.79 3.71 25.83
CA MET A 406 21.83 4.06 26.86
C MET A 406 22.12 3.42 28.20
N ASP A 407 22.58 2.17 28.25
CA ASP A 407 23.02 1.52 29.47
C ASP A 407 24.21 2.26 30.10
N VAL A 408 25.16 2.70 29.28
CA VAL A 408 26.30 3.50 29.75
C VAL A 408 25.84 4.86 30.29
N VAL A 409 24.94 5.56 29.55
CA VAL A 409 24.40 6.86 29.99
C VAL A 409 23.59 6.71 31.29
N ASN A 410 22.73 5.69 31.39
CA ASN A 410 21.94 5.46 32.58
C ASN A 410 22.85 5.21 33.82
N ARG A 411 23.98 4.51 33.65
CA ARG A 411 24.98 4.31 34.70
C ARG A 411 25.75 5.60 35.05
N LEU A 412 26.17 6.37 34.04
CA LEU A 412 26.93 7.62 34.23
C LEU A 412 26.14 8.70 34.99
N PHE A 413 24.83 8.73 34.82
CA PHE A 413 23.96 9.71 35.46
C PHE A 413 23.16 9.12 36.63
N GLU A 414 23.50 7.91 37.08
CA GLU A 414 22.79 7.19 38.18
C GLU A 414 21.26 7.16 37.96
N LEU A 415 20.86 7.02 36.68
CA LEU A 415 19.46 6.94 36.28
C LEU A 415 18.94 5.52 36.60
N GLN A 416 18.93 5.12 37.89
CA GLN A 416 18.33 3.85 38.30
C GLN A 416 16.82 3.89 37.99
N GLU A 417 16.31 2.82 37.41
CA GLU A 417 14.87 2.58 37.37
C GLU A 417 14.39 2.48 38.82
N ASN A 418 13.67 3.49 39.28
CA ASN A 418 12.83 3.29 40.46
C ASN A 418 11.76 2.28 40.04
N ASN A 419 11.98 1.01 40.38
CA ASN A 419 10.93 0.03 40.52
C ASN A 419 10.03 0.52 41.66
N GLU A 420 9.12 1.43 41.39
CA GLU A 420 7.96 1.64 42.23
C GLU A 420 7.06 0.42 42.09
N GLN A 421 6.93 -0.30 43.20
CA GLN A 421 6.06 -1.46 43.42
C GLN A 421 4.58 -1.13 43.20
#